data_a47aac74c87925ec02c1cf336c5a1bef
#
_entry.id   a47aac74c87925ec02c1cf336c5a1bef
#
_cell.length_a   1.000
_cell.length_b   1.000
_cell.length_c   1.000
_cell.angle_alpha   90.00
_cell.angle_beta   90.00
_cell.angle_gamma   90.00
#
_symmetry.space_group_name_H-M   'P 1'
#
loop_
_entity.id
_entity.type
_entity.pdbx_description
1 polymer ?
#
loop_
_entity_poly.entity_id
_entity_poly.type
_entity_poly.pdbx_seq_one_letter_code
_entity_poly.pdbx_strand_id
1 'polypeptide(L)'
;SRGLGDVYKRQGMTRIDCPVRHGEGKYVMPDRESLNQLSANNQITVRYIDPNSNDDVDNNQVLPFPISPNGSMMNIAGICDKTGLVFGLMPHPEAIYAQWLHPDFTRGTAPQTESEIDWEGQGLQIFRNAVEYVISKN
;
A
#
# COMPACT_ATOMS: atom_id res chain seq x y z
N SER A 1 -20.27 -3.75 6.62
CA SER A 1 -19.31 -4.84 6.85
C SER A 1 -18.02 -4.51 6.11
N ARG A 2 -16.95 -4.29 6.82
CA ARG A 2 -15.62 -4.16 6.24
C ARG A 2 -15.31 -5.48 5.53
N GLY A 3 -14.94 -5.44 4.26
CA GLY A 3 -14.48 -6.64 3.56
C GLY A 3 -13.35 -7.27 4.35
N LEU A 4 -13.56 -8.48 4.86
CA LEU A 4 -12.61 -9.18 5.73
C LEU A 4 -11.21 -9.29 5.13
N GLY A 5 -11.10 -9.36 3.79
CA GLY A 5 -9.82 -9.47 3.07
C GLY A 5 -8.90 -8.25 3.18
N ASP A 6 -9.45 -7.03 3.27
CA ASP A 6 -8.63 -5.82 3.39
C ASP A 6 -7.96 -5.71 4.77
N VAL A 7 -8.65 -6.10 5.81
CA VAL A 7 -8.12 -6.07 7.19
C VAL A 7 -6.88 -6.96 7.32
N TYR A 8 -6.89 -8.15 6.71
CA TYR A 8 -5.77 -9.09 6.82
C TYR A 8 -4.55 -8.64 6.01
N LYS A 9 -4.76 -8.06 4.83
CA LYS A 9 -3.63 -7.61 3.98
C LYS A 9 -2.80 -6.50 4.61
N ARG A 10 -3.41 -5.69 5.47
CA ARG A 10 -2.76 -4.57 6.17
C ARG A 10 -2.55 -4.80 7.65
N GLN A 11 -2.85 -6.00 8.17
CA GLN A 11 -2.69 -6.29 9.60
C GLN A 11 -1.24 -6.03 10.03
N GLY A 12 -1.06 -5.24 11.08
CA GLY A 12 0.24 -4.83 11.58
C GLY A 12 0.96 -3.78 10.73
N MET A 13 0.35 -3.26 9.64
CA MET A 13 0.95 -2.25 8.78
C MET A 13 0.09 -1.00 8.70
N THR A 14 0.61 0.12 9.16
CA THR A 14 0.00 1.45 8.98
C THR A 14 0.64 2.22 7.84
N ARG A 15 1.95 2.05 7.64
CA ARG A 15 2.74 2.69 6.58
C ARG A 15 3.75 1.68 6.03
N ILE A 16 4.08 1.84 4.77
CA ILE A 16 5.17 1.12 4.11
C ILE A 16 5.92 2.09 3.21
N ASP A 17 7.24 2.07 3.28
CA ASP A 17 8.12 2.73 2.33
C ASP A 17 8.47 1.74 1.24
N CYS A 18 7.90 1.91 0.06
CA CYS A 18 7.89 0.88 -0.98
C CYS A 18 8.23 1.48 -2.34
N PRO A 19 9.22 0.92 -3.07
CA PRO A 19 9.63 1.47 -4.34
C PRO A 19 8.54 1.35 -5.40
N VAL A 20 8.50 2.34 -6.28
CA VAL A 20 7.65 2.41 -7.47
C VAL A 20 8.55 2.21 -8.69
N ARG A 21 8.15 1.33 -9.61
CA ARG A 21 8.95 0.97 -10.79
C ARG A 21 8.24 1.20 -12.12
N HIS A 22 7.10 1.88 -12.11
CA HIS A 22 6.34 2.20 -13.33
C HIS A 22 6.54 3.66 -13.75
N GLY A 23 6.61 3.90 -15.07
CA GLY A 23 6.72 5.27 -15.63
C GLY A 23 5.38 5.98 -15.76
N GLU A 24 4.30 5.26 -16.07
CA GLU A 24 2.99 5.83 -16.43
C GLU A 24 1.83 5.27 -15.60
N GLY A 25 2.09 4.34 -14.70
CA GLY A 25 1.05 3.68 -13.91
C GLY A 25 0.38 4.65 -12.94
N LYS A 26 -0.93 4.88 -13.10
CA LYS A 26 -1.76 5.63 -12.16
C LYS A 26 -3.21 5.15 -12.19
N TYR A 27 -3.91 5.36 -11.10
CA TYR A 27 -5.35 5.10 -11.05
C TYR A 27 -6.13 6.29 -11.63
N VAL A 28 -6.93 5.99 -12.64
CA VAL A 28 -7.85 6.96 -13.28
C VAL A 28 -9.23 6.31 -13.35
N MET A 29 -10.23 6.98 -12.80
CA MET A 29 -11.61 6.55 -12.90
C MET A 29 -12.32 7.33 -14.01
N PRO A 30 -13.33 6.72 -14.66
CA PRO A 30 -14.07 7.38 -15.74
C PRO A 30 -14.84 8.61 -15.24
N ASP A 31 -15.27 8.59 -14.01
CA ASP A 31 -16.04 9.65 -13.37
C ASP A 31 -15.85 9.67 -11.85
N ARG A 32 -16.34 10.74 -11.22
CA ARG A 32 -16.26 10.93 -9.77
C ARG A 32 -17.18 10.00 -8.99
N GLU A 33 -18.26 9.56 -9.58
CA GLU A 33 -19.19 8.63 -8.93
C GLU A 33 -18.55 7.26 -8.73
N SER A 34 -17.90 6.71 -9.76
CA SER A 34 -17.13 5.47 -9.68
C SER A 34 -16.05 5.54 -8.60
N LEU A 35 -15.35 6.68 -8.50
CA LEU A 35 -14.36 6.92 -7.47
C LEU A 35 -14.96 6.92 -6.06
N ASN A 36 -16.11 7.59 -5.89
CA ASN A 36 -16.83 7.65 -4.62
C ASN A 36 -17.34 6.25 -4.22
N GLN A 37 -17.81 5.44 -5.17
CA GLN A 37 -18.23 4.06 -4.93
C GLN A 37 -17.08 3.19 -4.45
N LEU A 38 -15.88 3.28 -5.04
CA LEU A 38 -14.70 2.59 -4.53
C LEU A 38 -14.39 2.97 -3.09
N SER A 39 -14.47 4.25 -2.78
CA SER A 39 -14.24 4.75 -1.43
C SER A 39 -15.31 4.25 -0.44
N ALA A 40 -16.57 4.36 -0.80
CA ALA A 40 -17.69 3.92 0.03
C ALA A 40 -17.70 2.41 0.30
N ASN A 41 -17.22 1.62 -0.68
CA ASN A 41 -17.08 0.17 -0.55
C ASN A 41 -15.78 -0.26 0.18
N ASN A 42 -14.95 0.68 0.65
CA ASN A 42 -13.62 0.42 1.24
C ASN A 42 -12.69 -0.37 0.31
N GLN A 43 -12.80 -0.15 -0.99
CA GLN A 43 -11.96 -0.84 -1.99
C GLN A 43 -10.62 -0.12 -2.23
N ILE A 44 -10.45 1.09 -1.72
CA ILE A 44 -9.17 1.80 -1.74
C ILE A 44 -8.37 1.36 -0.52
N THR A 45 -7.36 0.54 -0.75
CA THR A 45 -6.61 -0.14 0.32
C THR A 45 -5.36 0.59 0.73
N VAL A 46 -4.67 1.21 -0.23
CA VAL A 46 -3.39 1.91 -0.03
C VAL A 46 -3.41 3.24 -0.75
N ARG A 47 -2.84 4.26 -0.11
CA ARG A 47 -2.66 5.61 -0.69
C ARG A 47 -1.22 6.06 -0.55
N TYR A 48 -0.77 6.88 -1.48
CA TYR A 48 0.44 7.68 -1.29
C TYR A 48 0.20 8.72 -0.20
N ILE A 49 1.17 8.88 0.67
CA ILE A 49 1.13 9.84 1.79
C ILE A 49 2.44 10.62 1.84
N ASP A 50 2.38 11.85 2.32
CA ASP A 50 3.59 12.61 2.64
C ASP A 50 4.21 12.03 3.93
N PRO A 51 5.46 11.52 3.90
CA PRO A 51 6.10 10.95 5.08
C PRO A 51 6.31 11.99 6.20
N ASN A 52 6.32 13.27 5.87
CA ASN A 52 6.52 14.37 6.80
C ASN A 52 5.21 14.94 7.36
N SER A 53 4.06 14.51 6.85
CA SER A 53 2.76 14.94 7.34
C SER A 53 2.18 13.94 8.33
N ASN A 54 1.70 14.45 9.45
CA ASN A 54 0.94 13.68 10.43
C ASN A 54 -0.58 13.78 10.20
N ASP A 55 -0.99 14.63 9.25
CA ASP A 55 -2.39 14.89 8.98
C ASP A 55 -2.97 13.86 8.01
N ASP A 56 -4.26 13.58 8.14
CA ASP A 56 -5.01 12.85 7.14
C ASP A 56 -4.92 13.61 5.80
N VAL A 57 -4.40 12.93 4.79
CA VAL A 57 -4.27 13.51 3.46
C VAL A 57 -5.65 13.92 2.97
N ASP A 58 -5.80 15.20 2.59
CA ASP A 58 -7.00 15.64 1.87
C ASP A 58 -7.11 14.81 0.57
N ASN A 59 -8.04 13.88 0.58
CA ASN A 59 -8.26 12.97 -0.54
C ASN A 59 -8.73 13.67 -1.82
N ASN A 60 -9.04 14.96 -1.76
CA ASN A 60 -9.42 15.76 -2.94
C ASN A 60 -8.20 16.37 -3.64
N GLN A 61 -7.06 16.45 -2.96
CA GLN A 61 -5.82 17.00 -3.52
C GLN A 61 -4.84 15.88 -3.87
N VAL A 62 -4.38 15.87 -5.12
CA VAL A 62 -3.30 14.98 -5.55
C VAL A 62 -1.97 15.52 -5.02
N LEU A 63 -1.24 14.68 -4.31
CA LEU A 63 0.08 15.05 -3.79
C LEU A 63 1.08 15.30 -4.93
N PRO A 64 2.02 16.22 -4.75
CA PRO A 64 3.02 16.53 -5.78
C PRO A 64 4.03 15.37 -5.94
N PHE A 65 4.68 15.32 -7.11
CA PHE A 65 5.88 14.50 -7.28
C PHE A 65 6.99 14.96 -6.30
N PRO A 66 7.76 14.05 -5.68
CA PRO A 66 7.81 12.61 -5.89
C PRO A 66 6.83 11.78 -5.01
N ILE A 67 6.04 12.40 -4.15
CA ILE A 67 5.17 11.72 -3.17
C ILE A 67 4.08 10.91 -3.89
N SER A 68 3.37 11.53 -4.84
CA SER A 68 2.50 10.81 -5.77
C SER A 68 3.20 10.73 -7.12
N PRO A 69 3.77 9.58 -7.51
CA PRO A 69 4.70 9.50 -8.64
C PRO A 69 4.07 9.93 -9.97
N ASN A 70 2.81 9.59 -10.21
CA ASN A 70 2.14 9.81 -11.49
C ASN A 70 0.79 10.52 -11.36
N GLY A 71 0.46 11.07 -10.21
CA GLY A 71 -0.76 11.82 -10.00
C GLY A 71 -2.02 10.97 -10.02
N SER A 72 -2.03 9.83 -9.36
CA SER A 72 -3.20 8.98 -9.16
C SER A 72 -4.34 9.75 -8.46
N MET A 73 -5.57 9.57 -8.93
CA MET A 73 -6.75 10.18 -8.30
C MET A 73 -6.84 9.76 -6.83
N MET A 74 -7.17 10.72 -5.95
CA MET A 74 -7.24 10.53 -4.48
C MET A 74 -5.95 9.88 -3.89
N ASN A 75 -4.81 10.07 -4.54
CA ASN A 75 -3.53 9.46 -4.15
C ASN A 75 -3.57 7.92 -4.05
N ILE A 76 -4.43 7.27 -4.82
CA ILE A 76 -4.59 5.82 -4.77
C ILE A 76 -3.31 5.13 -5.23
N ALA A 77 -2.78 4.25 -4.40
CA ALA A 77 -1.63 3.40 -4.68
C ALA A 77 -2.02 1.91 -4.78
N GLY A 78 -3.16 1.53 -4.23
CA GLY A 78 -3.68 0.16 -4.30
C GLY A 78 -5.17 0.08 -4.09
N ILE A 79 -5.81 -0.87 -4.78
CA ILE A 79 -7.24 -1.17 -4.67
C ILE A 79 -7.49 -2.67 -4.51
N CYS A 80 -8.66 -3.03 -3.99
CA CYS A 80 -9.12 -4.42 -3.98
C CYS A 80 -10.51 -4.56 -4.59
N ASP A 81 -10.88 -5.79 -4.89
CA ASP A 81 -12.24 -6.14 -5.25
C ASP A 81 -13.18 -6.09 -4.02
N LYS A 82 -14.49 -6.27 -4.22
CA LYS A 82 -15.48 -6.24 -3.14
C LYS A 82 -15.28 -7.34 -2.08
N THR A 83 -14.65 -8.44 -2.44
CA THR A 83 -14.35 -9.54 -1.50
C THR A 83 -13.09 -9.26 -0.68
N GLY A 84 -12.24 -8.36 -1.14
CA GLY A 84 -10.92 -8.09 -0.59
C GLY A 84 -9.89 -9.17 -0.90
N LEU A 85 -10.21 -10.17 -1.73
CA LEU A 85 -9.31 -11.28 -2.05
C LEU A 85 -8.43 -10.99 -3.26
N VAL A 86 -8.90 -10.13 -4.17
CA VAL A 86 -8.10 -9.66 -5.31
C VAL A 86 -7.59 -8.27 -4.99
N PHE A 87 -6.28 -8.09 -5.03
CA PHE A 87 -5.60 -6.86 -4.65
C PHE A 87 -4.63 -6.42 -5.73
N GLY A 88 -4.78 -5.17 -6.18
CA GLY A 88 -3.87 -4.51 -7.10
C GLY A 88 -3.09 -3.40 -6.41
N LEU A 89 -1.78 -3.37 -6.61
CA LEU A 89 -0.87 -2.43 -5.98
C LEU A 89 0.09 -1.85 -7.03
N MET A 90 0.32 -0.52 -6.99
CA MET A 90 1.30 0.15 -7.84
C MET A 90 2.74 0.05 -7.30
N PRO A 91 3.01 0.31 -6.01
CA PRO A 91 4.31 0.02 -5.41
C PRO A 91 4.64 -1.47 -5.44
N HIS A 92 5.93 -1.79 -5.31
CA HIS A 92 6.49 -3.13 -5.45
C HIS A 92 7.01 -3.68 -4.13
N PRO A 93 6.17 -4.26 -3.26
CA PRO A 93 6.60 -4.80 -1.97
C PRO A 93 7.59 -5.96 -2.11
N GLU A 94 7.52 -6.73 -3.22
CA GLU A 94 8.49 -7.78 -3.52
C GLU A 94 9.91 -7.25 -3.73
N ALA A 95 10.07 -5.97 -4.00
CA ALA A 95 11.38 -5.35 -4.17
C ALA A 95 12.09 -5.06 -2.85
N ILE A 96 11.37 -5.10 -1.72
CA ILE A 96 11.89 -4.84 -0.38
C ILE A 96 11.48 -5.95 0.60
N TYR A 97 11.47 -7.20 0.14
CA TYR A 97 11.17 -8.34 1.01
C TYR A 97 12.27 -8.60 2.04
N ALA A 98 13.47 -8.11 1.79
CA ALA A 98 14.59 -8.17 2.72
C ALA A 98 15.11 -6.75 3.02
N GLN A 99 15.57 -6.50 4.24
CA GLN A 99 16.01 -5.17 4.70
C GLN A 99 17.07 -4.55 3.80
N TRP A 100 18.05 -5.32 3.37
CA TRP A 100 19.16 -4.85 2.53
C TRP A 100 18.77 -4.48 1.11
N LEU A 101 17.53 -4.79 0.69
CA LEU A 101 17.00 -4.37 -0.60
C LEU A 101 16.38 -2.97 -0.56
N HIS A 102 16.17 -2.41 0.63
CA HIS A 102 15.66 -1.05 0.75
C HIS A 102 16.70 -0.04 0.25
N PRO A 103 16.31 0.97 -0.54
CA PRO A 103 17.26 1.96 -1.08
C PRO A 103 18.10 2.68 -0.02
N ASP A 104 17.56 2.86 1.17
CA ASP A 104 18.22 3.55 2.27
C ASP A 104 18.94 2.62 3.27
N PHE A 105 19.02 1.33 2.97
CA PHE A 105 19.66 0.37 3.86
C PHE A 105 21.11 0.75 4.18
N THR A 106 21.90 1.05 3.15
CA THR A 106 23.32 1.41 3.32
C THR A 106 23.52 2.76 4.00
N ARG A 107 22.47 3.62 4.03
CA ARG A 107 22.49 4.88 4.75
C ARG A 107 22.13 4.73 6.23
N GLY A 108 21.65 3.56 6.65
CA GLY A 108 21.18 3.30 8.00
C GLY A 108 19.85 3.99 8.34
N THR A 109 19.10 4.43 7.33
CA THR A 109 17.82 5.15 7.48
C THR A 109 16.62 4.35 6.93
N ALA A 110 16.84 3.11 6.51
CA ALA A 110 15.77 2.21 6.11
C ALA A 110 14.78 2.01 7.26
N PRO A 111 13.46 2.01 7.00
CA PRO A 111 12.46 1.75 8.02
C PRO A 111 12.68 0.40 8.67
N GLN A 112 12.56 0.34 10.00
CA GLN A 112 12.62 -0.92 10.72
C GLN A 112 11.35 -1.73 10.44
N THR A 113 11.49 -3.03 10.38
CA THR A 113 10.37 -3.96 10.33
C THR A 113 9.94 -4.33 11.75
N GLU A 114 8.67 -4.67 11.94
CA GLU A 114 8.17 -5.23 13.20
C GLU A 114 8.47 -6.73 13.33
N SER A 115 9.08 -7.32 12.30
CA SER A 115 9.48 -8.73 12.33
C SER A 115 10.59 -8.99 13.33
N GLU A 116 10.49 -10.09 14.08
CA GLU A 116 11.56 -10.60 14.94
C GLU A 116 12.73 -11.22 14.14
N ILE A 117 12.58 -11.32 12.82
CA ILE A 117 13.58 -11.90 11.92
C ILE A 117 14.39 -10.77 11.30
N ASP A 118 15.65 -10.67 11.71
CA ASP A 118 16.57 -9.57 11.37
C ASP A 118 16.70 -9.22 9.88
N TRP A 119 16.50 -10.19 8.99
CA TRP A 119 16.69 -9.97 7.55
C TRP A 119 15.42 -9.53 6.80
N GLU A 120 14.26 -9.64 7.43
CA GLU A 120 12.99 -9.35 6.76
C GLU A 120 12.79 -7.86 6.52
N GLY A 121 12.38 -7.52 5.30
CA GLY A 121 11.97 -6.18 4.93
C GLY A 121 10.47 -5.99 5.04
N GLN A 122 10.03 -4.73 5.10
CA GLN A 122 8.61 -4.38 5.24
C GLN A 122 7.72 -5.00 4.16
N GLY A 123 8.24 -5.17 2.94
CA GLY A 123 7.47 -5.73 1.82
C GLY A 123 7.00 -7.16 2.05
N LEU A 124 7.70 -7.94 2.87
CA LEU A 124 7.34 -9.33 3.14
C LEU A 124 6.04 -9.46 3.96
N GLN A 125 5.72 -8.46 4.78
CA GLN A 125 4.54 -8.49 5.64
C GLN A 125 3.23 -8.66 4.86
N ILE A 126 3.11 -8.05 3.67
CA ILE A 126 1.91 -8.19 2.83
C ILE A 126 1.69 -9.66 2.42
N PHE A 127 2.78 -10.35 2.05
CA PHE A 127 2.72 -11.77 1.66
C PHE A 127 2.45 -12.67 2.85
N ARG A 128 3.03 -12.40 4.02
CA ARG A 128 2.72 -13.11 5.26
C ARG A 128 1.24 -13.01 5.61
N ASN A 129 0.70 -11.80 5.61
CA ASN A 129 -0.71 -11.57 5.90
C ASN A 129 -1.62 -12.40 4.98
N ALA A 130 -1.27 -12.53 3.71
CA ALA A 130 -2.02 -13.35 2.77
C ALA A 130 -1.96 -14.85 3.11
N VAL A 131 -0.78 -15.36 3.47
CA VAL A 131 -0.59 -16.75 3.89
C VAL A 131 -1.34 -17.05 5.19
N GLU A 132 -1.20 -16.20 6.19
CA GLU A 132 -1.90 -16.33 7.48
C GLU A 132 -3.42 -16.34 7.31
N TYR A 133 -3.94 -15.48 6.43
CA TYR A 133 -5.36 -15.47 6.10
C TYR A 133 -5.83 -16.82 5.56
N VAL A 134 -5.09 -17.42 4.62
CA VAL A 134 -5.45 -18.73 4.04
C VAL A 134 -5.40 -19.83 5.10
N ILE A 135 -4.35 -19.82 5.94
CA ILE A 135 -4.22 -20.83 7.03
C ILE A 135 -5.37 -20.69 8.02
N SER A 136 -5.77 -19.48 8.39
CA SER A 136 -6.87 -19.24 9.36
C SER A 136 -8.26 -19.66 8.88
N LYS A 137 -8.41 -19.94 7.57
CA LYS A 137 -9.68 -20.36 6.97
C LYS A 137 -9.83 -21.87 6.84
N ASN A 138 -8.76 -22.61 7.02
CA ASN A 138 -8.73 -24.08 7.03
C ASN A 138 -8.78 -24.61 8.46
#